data_8f7b9b7c5b326cf70f0ef366315c5e4a
#
_entry.id   8f7b9b7c5b326cf70f0ef366315c5e4a
#
_cell.length_a   1.000
_cell.length_b   1.000
_cell.length_c   1.000
_cell.angle_alpha   90.00
_cell.angle_beta   90.00
_cell.angle_gamma   90.00
#
_symmetry.space_group_name_H-M   'P 1'
#
loop_
_entity.id
_entity.type
_entity.pdbx_description
1 polymer ?
#
loop_
_entity_poly.entity_id
_entity_poly.type
_entity_poly.pdbx_seq_one_letter_code
_entity_poly.pdbx_strand_id
1 'polypeptide(L)'
;MNNPISERVRKVKPSATIAISSKAMEMRSAGINVISMSAGEPDFDTPQHIKDAAKVAMDNGMTKYTQVDGVPDLKLSLIHI
;
A
#
# COMPACT_ATOMS: atom_id res chain seq x y z
N MET A 1 33.55 -6.67 10.59
CA MET A 1 32.33 -7.37 11.01
C MET A 1 31.75 -8.13 9.83
N ASN A 2 31.52 -9.40 9.99
CA ASN A 2 30.83 -10.18 8.95
C ASN A 2 29.37 -9.72 8.90
N ASN A 3 28.98 -9.12 7.78
CA ASN A 3 27.61 -8.75 7.54
C ASN A 3 26.79 -10.04 7.28
N PRO A 4 25.79 -10.39 8.10
CA PRO A 4 25.06 -11.65 7.98
C PRO A 4 24.14 -11.74 6.75
N ILE A 5 24.08 -10.70 5.94
CA ILE A 5 23.23 -10.64 4.74
C ILE A 5 23.92 -11.39 3.59
N SER A 6 23.19 -12.32 2.97
CA SER A 6 23.69 -13.09 1.84
C SER A 6 24.01 -12.19 0.63
N GLU A 7 24.94 -12.61 -0.20
CA GLU A 7 25.28 -11.89 -1.44
C GLU A 7 24.09 -11.78 -2.40
N ARG A 8 23.19 -12.77 -2.42
CA ARG A 8 21.98 -12.73 -3.23
C ARG A 8 21.07 -11.56 -2.83
N VAL A 9 20.88 -11.33 -1.53
CA VAL A 9 20.07 -10.21 -1.03
C VAL A 9 20.73 -8.87 -1.33
N ARG A 10 22.07 -8.78 -1.27
CA ARG A 10 22.79 -7.56 -1.63
C ARG A 10 22.62 -7.14 -3.11
N LYS A 11 22.33 -8.09 -3.99
CA LYS A 11 22.07 -7.82 -5.41
C LYS A 11 20.66 -7.30 -5.67
N VAL A 12 19.73 -7.43 -4.72
CA VAL A 12 18.37 -6.89 -4.84
C VAL A 12 18.43 -5.38 -4.71
N LYS A 13 18.00 -4.68 -5.75
CA LYS A 13 17.95 -3.21 -5.75
C LYS A 13 16.69 -2.75 -4.97
N PRO A 14 16.82 -1.72 -4.13
CA PRO A 14 15.65 -1.08 -3.51
C PRO A 14 14.67 -0.55 -4.56
N SER A 15 13.40 -0.43 -4.19
CA SER A 15 12.40 0.23 -5.03
C SER A 15 12.75 1.71 -5.22
N ALA A 16 12.94 2.13 -6.46
CA ALA A 16 13.22 3.53 -6.80
C ALA A 16 12.06 4.46 -6.37
N THR A 17 10.82 4.01 -6.51
CA THR A 17 9.63 4.79 -6.10
C THR A 17 9.63 5.05 -4.60
N ILE A 18 9.92 4.02 -3.80
CA ILE A 18 9.99 4.18 -2.33
C ILE A 18 11.13 5.11 -1.95
N ALA A 19 12.30 4.97 -2.55
CA ALA A 19 13.46 5.80 -2.26
C ALA A 19 13.18 7.29 -2.54
N ILE A 20 12.56 7.60 -3.68
CA ILE A 20 12.20 8.98 -4.07
C ILE A 20 11.13 9.55 -3.13
N SER A 21 10.11 8.76 -2.80
CA SER A 21 9.05 9.19 -1.87
C SER A 21 9.61 9.48 -0.47
N SER A 22 10.48 8.61 0.04
CA SER A 22 11.15 8.82 1.34
C SER A 22 12.00 10.09 1.31
N LYS A 23 12.73 10.33 0.22
CA LYS A 23 13.54 11.54 0.07
C LYS A 23 12.71 12.81 0.07
N ALA A 24 11.56 12.80 -0.62
CA ALA A 24 10.62 13.92 -0.60
C ALA A 24 10.07 14.19 0.81
N MET A 25 9.78 13.15 1.58
CA MET A 25 9.33 13.28 2.97
C MET A 25 10.43 13.87 3.88
N GLU A 26 11.67 13.40 3.77
CA GLU A 26 12.81 13.95 4.50
C GLU A 26 12.98 15.44 4.23
N MET A 27 12.95 15.85 2.96
CA MET A 27 13.10 17.25 2.57
C MET A 27 11.97 18.12 3.13
N ARG A 28 10.73 17.65 3.10
CA ARG A 28 9.59 18.36 3.73
C ARG A 28 9.78 18.50 5.23
N SER A 29 10.22 17.44 5.91
CA SER A 29 10.50 17.47 7.36
C SER A 29 11.62 18.45 7.72
N ALA A 30 12.55 18.69 6.79
CA ALA A 30 13.61 19.70 6.92
C ALA A 30 13.13 21.14 6.58
N GLY A 31 11.83 21.33 6.33
CA GLY A 31 11.25 22.64 6.01
C GLY A 31 11.41 23.08 4.54
N ILE A 32 11.87 22.19 3.67
CA ILE A 32 12.02 22.49 2.24
C ILE A 32 10.66 22.33 1.55
N ASN A 33 10.25 23.33 0.79
CA ASN A 33 9.03 23.24 -0.01
C ASN A 33 9.25 22.33 -1.22
N VAL A 34 8.72 21.10 -1.15
CA VAL A 34 8.90 20.06 -2.17
C VAL A 34 7.56 19.74 -2.82
N ILE A 35 7.51 19.82 -4.13
CA ILE A 35 6.42 19.28 -4.94
C ILE A 35 6.79 17.82 -5.28
N SER A 36 6.08 16.86 -4.69
CA SER A 36 6.34 15.44 -4.93
C SER A 36 5.51 14.94 -6.12
N MET A 37 6.19 14.34 -7.08
CA MET A 37 5.58 13.67 -8.23
C MET A 37 5.98 12.18 -8.28
N SER A 38 6.41 11.61 -7.14
CA SER A 38 6.98 10.28 -7.07
C SER A 38 5.95 9.15 -6.99
N ALA A 39 4.76 9.44 -6.48
CA ALA A 39 3.67 8.48 -6.39
C ALA A 39 2.35 9.13 -6.82
N GLY A 40 1.52 8.36 -7.51
CA GLY A 40 0.17 8.78 -7.86
C GLY A 40 -0.84 8.14 -6.91
N GLU A 41 -1.71 8.95 -6.36
CA GLU A 41 -2.86 8.52 -5.57
C GLU A 41 -4.05 9.43 -5.86
N PRO A 42 -5.30 8.95 -5.70
CA PRO A 42 -6.47 9.79 -5.85
C PRO A 42 -6.44 10.98 -4.88
N ASP A 43 -6.81 12.15 -5.36
CA ASP A 43 -6.90 13.38 -4.54
C ASP A 43 -8.07 13.33 -3.55
N PHE A 44 -9.06 12.51 -3.83
CA PHE A 44 -10.23 12.32 -2.99
C PHE A 44 -10.06 11.12 -2.06
N ASP A 45 -10.57 11.24 -0.85
CA ASP A 45 -10.73 10.12 0.07
C ASP A 45 -11.60 9.01 -0.53
N THR A 46 -11.40 7.79 -0.03
CA THR A 46 -12.32 6.67 -0.31
C THR A 46 -13.76 7.10 0.07
N PRO A 47 -14.76 6.87 -0.81
CA PRO A 47 -16.14 7.21 -0.53
C PRO A 47 -16.64 6.66 0.82
N GLN A 48 -17.46 7.46 1.51
CA GLN A 48 -17.86 7.15 2.88
C GLN A 48 -18.55 5.79 3.00
N HIS A 49 -19.45 5.45 2.07
CA HIS A 49 -20.16 4.16 2.10
C HIS A 49 -19.21 2.94 1.98
N ILE A 50 -18.08 3.09 1.28
CA ILE A 50 -17.06 2.03 1.18
C ILE A 50 -16.32 1.90 2.51
N LYS A 51 -15.94 3.03 3.13
CA LYS A 51 -15.31 3.04 4.45
C LYS A 51 -16.21 2.41 5.50
N ASP A 52 -17.50 2.72 5.48
CA ASP A 52 -18.48 2.20 6.44
C ASP A 52 -18.70 0.69 6.24
N ALA A 53 -18.78 0.22 4.99
CA ALA A 53 -18.85 -1.22 4.69
C ALA A 53 -17.61 -1.98 5.20
N ALA A 54 -16.43 -1.40 5.08
CA ALA A 54 -15.19 -1.99 5.61
C ALA A 54 -15.21 -2.09 7.14
N LYS A 55 -15.71 -1.06 7.84
CA LYS A 55 -15.86 -1.08 9.32
C LYS A 55 -16.82 -2.19 9.77
N VAL A 56 -17.97 -2.28 9.12
CA VAL A 56 -18.96 -3.33 9.41
C VAL A 56 -18.37 -4.72 9.16
N ALA A 57 -17.62 -4.90 8.09
CA ALA A 57 -16.96 -6.18 7.81
C ALA A 57 -15.97 -6.55 8.91
N MET A 58 -15.17 -5.60 9.39
CA MET A 58 -14.24 -5.82 10.50
C MET A 58 -14.99 -6.15 11.81
N ASP A 59 -16.04 -5.41 12.13
CA ASP A 59 -16.88 -5.64 13.33
C ASP A 59 -17.54 -7.02 13.29
N ASN A 60 -17.89 -7.51 12.12
CA ASN A 60 -18.41 -8.86 11.89
C ASN A 60 -17.34 -9.96 11.86
N GLY A 61 -16.10 -9.64 12.15
CA GLY A 61 -15.02 -10.60 12.24
C GLY A 61 -14.44 -11.07 10.91
N MET A 62 -14.68 -10.35 9.81
CA MET A 62 -14.05 -10.64 8.50
C MET A 62 -12.57 -10.25 8.48
N THR A 63 -11.80 -10.84 9.39
CA THR A 63 -10.40 -10.49 9.65
C THR A 63 -9.47 -11.70 9.50
N LYS A 64 -9.92 -12.76 8.87
CA LYS A 64 -9.16 -14.00 8.68
C LYS A 64 -8.67 -14.13 7.24
N TYR A 65 -7.72 -15.03 7.04
CA TYR A 65 -7.26 -15.35 5.69
C TYR A 65 -8.38 -15.89 4.82
N THR A 66 -8.34 -15.51 3.57
CA THR A 66 -9.21 -16.02 2.52
C THR A 66 -8.46 -17.01 1.63
N GLN A 67 -9.12 -17.50 0.59
CA GLN A 67 -8.45 -18.18 -0.51
C GLN A 67 -7.47 -17.21 -1.20
N VAL A 68 -6.46 -17.77 -1.88
CA VAL A 68 -5.40 -16.98 -2.54
C VAL A 68 -5.97 -15.99 -3.57
N ASP A 69 -7.03 -16.38 -4.25
CA ASP A 69 -7.73 -15.59 -5.29
C ASP A 69 -8.89 -14.73 -4.75
N GLY A 70 -9.03 -14.64 -3.43
CA GLY A 70 -10.02 -13.79 -2.75
C GLY A 70 -11.32 -14.50 -2.40
N VAL A 71 -12.25 -13.74 -1.85
CA VAL A 71 -13.56 -14.27 -1.42
C VAL A 71 -14.49 -14.51 -2.63
N PRO A 72 -15.34 -15.57 -2.59
CA PRO A 72 -16.26 -15.89 -3.69
C PRO A 72 -17.21 -14.73 -4.05
N ASP A 73 -17.72 -14.01 -3.06
CA ASP A 73 -18.65 -12.90 -3.27
C ASP A 73 -18.05 -11.77 -4.11
N LEU A 74 -16.76 -11.42 -3.88
CA LEU A 74 -16.08 -10.44 -4.68
C LEU A 74 -15.91 -10.92 -6.14
N LYS A 75 -15.53 -12.19 -6.30
CA LYS A 75 -15.36 -12.77 -7.64
C LYS A 75 -16.67 -12.78 -8.44
N LEU A 76 -17.78 -13.15 -7.80
CA LEU A 76 -19.10 -13.13 -8.40
C LEU A 76 -19.56 -11.71 -8.74
N SER A 77 -19.30 -10.75 -7.87
CA SER A 77 -19.60 -9.33 -8.13
C SER A 77 -18.86 -8.81 -9.37
N LEU A 78 -17.60 -9.16 -9.52
CA LEU A 78 -16.79 -8.75 -10.68
C LEU A 78 -17.29 -9.36 -12.00
N ILE A 79 -17.94 -10.52 -11.98
CA ILE A 79 -18.54 -11.13 -13.17
C ILE A 79 -19.70 -10.27 -13.69
N HIS A 80 -20.46 -9.62 -12.82
CA HIS A 80 -21.58 -8.76 -13.20
C HIS A 80 -21.16 -7.38 -13.76
N ILE A 81 -19.94 -7.02 -13.57
CA ILE A 81 -19.39 -5.76 -14.07
C ILE A 81 -18.93 -5.94 -15.51
#